data_6803c02325376fa453e57a97c1bcb0d7
#
_entry.id   6803c02325376fa453e57a97c1bcb0d7
#
_cell.length_a   1.000
_cell.length_b   1.000
_cell.length_c   1.000
_cell.angle_alpha   90.00
_cell.angle_beta   90.00
_cell.angle_gamma   90.00
#
_symmetry.space_group_name_H-M   'P 1'
#
loop_
_entity.id
_entity.type
_entity.pdbx_description
1 polymer ?
#
loop_
_entity_poly.entity_id
_entity_poly.type
_entity_poly.pdbx_seq_one_letter_code
_entity_poly.pdbx_strand_id
1 'polypeptide(L)'
;VADRMPRVAIAAGLLDTGIAVPEVVNLVFFRLVRSKARFRQMVGCGTRPCKNLYGPGQDKQDVLLFDFCQNLAFFDVRLEAAAETMPVPLEQRLFRARLELLARLETRPAGLSVREAGASYGNPPTPAALHDDVAQWLHRQVASMSTDNFAVRAKHRHIAPYVHREAWQRLGPAQAAELSEHVCGLPTTLLDDSDEAARRFDLLMLRLQLCVLRGESAPGHLKRPVRGVARALLAQTGLPAVHDQAGWIQAIAEEGWWDDASVLLLEQARRRLRALVHLTDAQTRWQLACTDPTDAPGPASAIATAACADDTGFARFRTNVCRCLRAHARHPTLHKLRHNAPLTTADLAGLEQMLAANGVGDREAIDRARRASGGLGVFVRGLIGLDREAARAALSGAITSEAMTADQCDFIDLVVTHLAMHGVMEAARLYASPFTDIAPQGPDSLFAPETVDALVTALQQITARAVAA
;
A
#
# COMPACT_ATOMS: atom_id res chain seq x y z
N VAL A 1 46.20 -14.39 1.60
CA VAL A 1 46.01 -12.98 1.15
C VAL A 1 44.52 -12.78 1.08
N ALA A 2 43.95 -12.10 2.08
CA ALA A 2 42.53 -11.78 2.08
C ALA A 2 42.26 -10.91 0.86
N ASP A 3 41.39 -11.36 -0.04
CA ASP A 3 40.89 -10.56 -1.16
C ASP A 3 40.27 -9.30 -0.57
N ARG A 4 40.89 -8.16 -0.85
CA ARG A 4 40.35 -6.87 -0.43
C ARG A 4 39.09 -6.63 -1.24
N MET A 5 37.95 -6.55 -0.55
CA MET A 5 36.67 -6.16 -1.12
C MET A 5 36.80 -4.91 -2.00
N PRO A 6 36.01 -4.77 -3.07
CA PRO A 6 36.04 -3.57 -3.88
C PRO A 6 35.72 -2.36 -3.00
N ARG A 7 36.49 -1.27 -3.13
CA ARG A 7 36.26 -0.03 -2.36
C ARG A 7 35.03 0.75 -2.83
N VAL A 8 34.62 0.50 -4.06
CA VAL A 8 33.46 1.13 -4.71
C VAL A 8 32.69 0.06 -5.45
N ALA A 9 31.38 -0.01 -5.20
CA ALA A 9 30.45 -0.83 -5.97
C ALA A 9 29.41 0.08 -6.63
N ILE A 10 29.19 -0.12 -7.94
CA ILE A 10 28.15 0.59 -8.70
C ILE A 10 27.06 -0.41 -9.03
N ALA A 11 25.84 -0.12 -8.62
CA ALA A 11 24.70 -1.00 -8.83
C ALA A 11 23.54 -0.26 -9.49
N ALA A 12 23.03 -0.80 -10.60
CA ALA A 12 21.87 -0.26 -11.31
C ALA A 12 20.52 -0.82 -10.81
N GLY A 13 20.53 -1.80 -9.90
CA GLY A 13 19.33 -2.46 -9.36
C GLY A 13 19.63 -3.53 -8.30
N LEU A 14 20.87 -3.98 -8.20
CA LEU A 14 21.27 -5.05 -7.26
C LEU A 14 21.11 -4.67 -5.77
N LEU A 15 21.23 -3.38 -5.42
CA LEU A 15 20.98 -2.91 -4.05
C LEU A 15 19.49 -2.93 -3.69
N ASP A 16 18.60 -3.04 -4.69
CA ASP A 16 17.16 -3.19 -4.50
C ASP A 16 16.80 -4.59 -3.97
N THR A 17 17.71 -5.57 -4.13
CA THR A 17 17.48 -6.99 -3.79
C THR A 17 17.93 -7.37 -2.37
N GLY A 18 18.32 -6.40 -1.53
CA GLY A 18 18.64 -6.67 -0.14
C GLY A 18 19.98 -7.35 0.11
N ILE A 19 20.95 -7.18 -0.80
CA ILE A 19 22.32 -7.66 -0.58
C ILE A 19 22.85 -7.12 0.75
N ALA A 20 23.28 -8.01 1.62
CA ALA A 20 23.80 -7.66 2.93
C ALA A 20 25.31 -7.39 2.83
N VAL A 21 25.70 -6.13 2.74
CA VAL A 21 27.11 -5.71 2.83
C VAL A 21 27.21 -4.75 4.03
N PRO A 22 27.47 -5.27 5.25
CA PRO A 22 27.55 -4.46 6.46
C PRO A 22 28.67 -3.40 6.39
N GLU A 23 29.70 -3.65 5.59
CA GLU A 23 30.88 -2.81 5.43
C GLU A 23 30.62 -1.50 4.65
N VAL A 24 29.44 -1.31 4.07
CA VAL A 24 29.09 -0.07 3.36
C VAL A 24 29.02 1.08 4.35
N VAL A 25 29.91 2.07 4.18
CA VAL A 25 29.99 3.28 4.99
C VAL A 25 29.54 4.54 4.25
N ASN A 26 29.55 4.53 2.91
CA ASN A 26 29.06 5.60 2.08
C ASN A 26 28.03 5.03 1.10
N LEU A 27 26.88 5.68 1.04
CA LEU A 27 25.83 5.35 0.10
C LEU A 27 25.53 6.56 -0.78
N VAL A 28 25.69 6.38 -2.08
CA VAL A 28 25.59 7.49 -3.05
C VAL A 28 24.43 7.23 -4.00
N PHE A 29 23.47 8.14 -4.04
CA PHE A 29 22.34 8.10 -4.95
C PHE A 29 22.57 8.98 -6.17
N PHE A 30 22.81 8.36 -7.33
CA PHE A 30 22.86 9.02 -8.66
C PHE A 30 21.59 8.76 -9.49
N ARG A 31 20.59 8.14 -8.90
CA ARG A 31 19.33 7.79 -9.55
C ARG A 31 18.16 8.29 -8.74
N LEU A 32 17.13 8.82 -9.43
CA LEU A 32 15.86 9.11 -8.78
C LEU A 32 15.18 7.79 -8.40
N VAL A 33 14.99 7.58 -7.10
CA VAL A 33 14.26 6.43 -6.54
C VAL A 33 12.81 6.85 -6.37
N ARG A 34 11.90 6.18 -7.06
CA ARG A 34 10.47 6.53 -7.02
C ARG A 34 9.68 5.75 -5.96
N SER A 35 10.28 4.72 -5.38
CA SER A 35 9.66 3.86 -4.37
C SER A 35 10.32 4.05 -3.01
N LYS A 36 9.52 4.40 -2.00
CA LYS A 36 9.98 4.56 -0.62
C LYS A 36 10.49 3.26 -0.02
N ALA A 37 9.84 2.14 -0.36
CA ALA A 37 10.28 0.81 0.07
C ALA A 37 11.69 0.53 -0.45
N ARG A 38 11.94 0.77 -1.74
CA ARG A 38 13.28 0.65 -2.34
C ARG A 38 14.27 1.62 -1.70
N PHE A 39 13.89 2.88 -1.52
CA PHE A 39 14.76 3.86 -0.87
C PHE A 39 15.15 3.41 0.55
N ARG A 40 14.18 2.98 1.36
CA ARG A 40 14.44 2.46 2.71
C ARG A 40 15.29 1.20 2.70
N GLN A 41 15.09 0.31 1.73
CA GLN A 41 15.88 -0.89 1.57
C GLN A 41 17.34 -0.56 1.20
N MET A 42 17.55 0.38 0.28
CA MET A 42 18.89 0.88 -0.07
C MET A 42 19.57 1.55 1.11
N VAL A 43 18.88 2.41 1.85
CA VAL A 43 19.39 3.02 3.09
C VAL A 43 19.67 1.92 4.13
N GLY A 44 18.79 0.92 4.25
CA GLY A 44 18.96 -0.22 5.13
C GLY A 44 20.20 -1.07 4.85
N CYS A 45 20.69 -1.10 3.60
CA CYS A 45 21.97 -1.75 3.27
C CYS A 45 23.14 -1.04 3.94
N GLY A 46 23.10 0.31 4.01
CA GLY A 46 24.16 1.09 4.65
C GLY A 46 24.05 1.18 6.17
N THR A 47 22.88 1.02 6.76
CA THR A 47 22.66 1.18 8.20
C THR A 47 22.94 -0.08 9.03
N ARG A 48 23.40 -1.16 8.41
CA ARG A 48 23.74 -2.40 9.13
C ARG A 48 25.00 -2.19 9.97
N PRO A 49 25.01 -2.65 11.22
CA PRO A 49 26.19 -2.59 12.09
C PRO A 49 27.27 -3.54 11.54
N CYS A 50 28.52 -3.09 11.58
CA CYS A 50 29.70 -3.89 11.27
C CYS A 50 30.72 -3.76 12.39
N LYS A 51 30.99 -4.87 13.09
CA LYS A 51 31.97 -4.90 14.17
C LYS A 51 33.39 -4.85 13.63
N ASN A 52 34.27 -4.12 14.33
CA ASN A 52 35.68 -4.01 14.02
C ASN A 52 36.00 -3.53 12.58
N LEU A 53 35.10 -2.76 11.96
CA LEU A 53 35.24 -2.31 10.57
C LEU A 53 36.52 -1.46 10.38
N TYR A 54 36.83 -0.61 11.37
CA TYR A 54 37.99 0.31 11.33
C TYR A 54 39.18 -0.19 12.14
N GLY A 55 39.08 -1.35 12.77
CA GLY A 55 40.09 -1.98 13.60
C GLY A 55 39.53 -2.62 14.85
N PRO A 56 40.33 -3.34 15.62
CA PRO A 56 39.88 -4.01 16.84
C PRO A 56 39.18 -3.03 17.81
N GLY A 57 37.92 -3.31 18.15
CA GLY A 57 37.10 -2.46 19.03
C GLY A 57 36.54 -1.19 18.36
N GLN A 58 36.76 -0.98 17.07
CA GLN A 58 36.23 0.15 16.32
C GLN A 58 35.11 -0.31 15.38
N ASP A 59 33.92 -0.32 15.91
CA ASP A 59 32.72 -0.70 15.20
C ASP A 59 32.24 0.45 14.31
N LYS A 60 31.49 0.10 13.25
CA LYS A 60 30.79 1.06 12.43
C LYS A 60 29.70 1.76 13.26
N GLN A 61 29.80 3.08 13.38
CA GLN A 61 28.87 3.93 14.15
C GLN A 61 27.80 4.58 13.25
N ASP A 62 28.14 4.90 12.01
CA ASP A 62 27.32 5.69 11.09
C ASP A 62 27.50 5.25 9.64
N VAL A 63 26.67 5.82 8.76
CA VAL A 63 26.76 5.75 7.31
C VAL A 63 26.52 7.14 6.73
N LEU A 64 27.33 7.53 5.76
CA LEU A 64 27.15 8.79 5.05
C LEU A 64 26.28 8.58 3.81
N LEU A 65 25.24 9.40 3.65
CA LEU A 65 24.36 9.40 2.49
C LEU A 65 24.67 10.62 1.62
N PHE A 66 25.01 10.37 0.36
CA PHE A 66 25.20 11.39 -0.67
C PHE A 66 24.09 11.27 -1.69
N ASP A 67 23.24 12.26 -1.79
CA ASP A 67 22.08 12.24 -2.68
C ASP A 67 22.15 13.35 -3.73
N PHE A 68 22.55 12.98 -4.94
CA PHE A 68 22.63 13.89 -6.08
C PHE A 68 21.31 14.06 -6.83
N CYS A 69 20.32 13.23 -6.53
CA CYS A 69 19.02 13.22 -7.19
C CYS A 69 17.89 13.74 -6.30
N GLN A 70 18.22 14.33 -5.15
CA GLN A 70 17.26 14.88 -4.19
C GLN A 70 16.24 13.85 -3.67
N ASN A 71 16.61 12.56 -3.61
CA ASN A 71 15.76 11.52 -3.07
C ASN A 71 15.45 11.77 -1.58
N LEU A 72 16.47 12.21 -0.81
CA LEU A 72 16.27 12.60 0.59
C LEU A 72 15.28 13.74 0.72
N ALA A 73 15.44 14.80 -0.08
CA ALA A 73 14.51 15.92 -0.10
C ALA A 73 13.13 15.49 -0.58
N PHE A 74 13.04 14.64 -1.60
CA PHE A 74 11.80 14.10 -2.10
C PHE A 74 11.10 13.21 -1.05
N PHE A 75 11.85 12.38 -0.36
CA PHE A 75 11.32 11.55 0.70
C PHE A 75 11.25 12.28 2.04
N ASP A 76 12.10 13.28 2.36
CA ASP A 76 12.03 14.08 3.58
C ASP A 76 10.97 15.17 3.53
N VAL A 77 10.82 15.88 2.44
CA VAL A 77 9.68 16.81 2.26
C VAL A 77 8.35 16.04 2.27
N ARG A 78 8.37 14.76 1.95
CA ARG A 78 7.24 13.84 2.08
C ARG A 78 7.41 12.78 3.16
N LEU A 79 8.52 12.69 3.92
CA LEU A 79 8.70 11.61 4.89
C LEU A 79 7.74 11.73 6.06
N GLU A 80 7.33 12.91 6.42
CA GLU A 80 6.22 13.08 7.34
C GLU A 80 4.86 12.99 6.62
N ALA A 81 4.74 13.44 5.38
CA ALA A 81 3.50 13.34 4.59
C ALA A 81 3.37 12.06 3.77
N ALA A 82 4.44 11.42 3.32
CA ALA A 82 4.42 10.21 2.49
C ALA A 82 4.81 8.91 3.20
N ALA A 83 5.20 8.97 4.48
CA ALA A 83 5.05 7.79 5.35
C ALA A 83 3.58 7.37 5.41
N GLU A 84 2.74 8.27 5.07
CA GLU A 84 1.31 8.32 5.25
C GLU A 84 0.51 8.16 3.94
N THR A 85 1.14 8.35 2.73
CA THR A 85 0.49 8.18 1.42
C THR A 85 0.99 7.01 0.62
N MET A 86 1.81 6.15 1.20
CA MET A 86 2.19 5.00 0.39
C MET A 86 0.96 4.11 0.18
N PRO A 87 0.61 3.88 -1.08
CA PRO A 87 -0.34 2.82 -1.39
C PRO A 87 0.12 1.55 -0.69
N VAL A 88 -0.84 0.78 -0.22
CA VAL A 88 -0.54 -0.51 0.41
C VAL A 88 0.35 -1.30 -0.54
N PRO A 89 1.54 -1.73 -0.12
CA PRO A 89 2.48 -2.41 -1.00
C PRO A 89 1.83 -3.59 -1.71
N LEU A 90 2.16 -3.81 -2.98
CA LEU A 90 1.59 -4.90 -3.79
C LEU A 90 1.73 -6.26 -3.08
N GLU A 91 2.85 -6.51 -2.42
CA GLU A 91 3.08 -7.74 -1.65
C GLU A 91 2.09 -7.91 -0.50
N GLN A 92 1.80 -6.82 0.20
CA GLN A 92 0.83 -6.82 1.29
C GLN A 92 -0.58 -7.12 0.77
N ARG A 93 -0.95 -6.56 -0.37
CA ARG A 93 -2.25 -6.81 -1.03
C ARG A 93 -2.35 -8.24 -1.54
N LEU A 94 -1.29 -8.77 -2.13
CA LEU A 94 -1.20 -10.17 -2.56
C LEU A 94 -1.32 -11.12 -1.36
N PHE A 95 -0.69 -10.78 -0.23
CA PHE A 95 -0.79 -11.56 0.99
C PHE A 95 -2.23 -11.58 1.53
N ARG A 96 -2.86 -10.40 1.66
CA ARG A 96 -4.26 -10.29 2.13
C ARG A 96 -5.23 -11.04 1.22
N ALA A 97 -5.13 -10.85 -0.10
CA ALA A 97 -6.02 -11.52 -1.04
C ALA A 97 -5.89 -13.06 -0.97
N ARG A 98 -4.67 -13.59 -0.83
CA ARG A 98 -4.45 -15.03 -0.65
C ARG A 98 -4.94 -15.52 0.71
N LEU A 99 -4.77 -14.73 1.75
CA LEU A 99 -5.25 -15.07 3.09
C LEU A 99 -6.78 -15.16 3.12
N GLU A 100 -7.48 -14.20 2.51
CA GLU A 100 -8.93 -14.23 2.37
C GLU A 100 -9.37 -15.41 1.50
N LEU A 101 -8.67 -15.67 0.38
CA LEU A 101 -8.96 -16.82 -0.48
C LEU A 101 -8.87 -18.13 0.29
N LEU A 102 -7.80 -18.33 1.08
CA LEU A 102 -7.61 -19.52 1.91
C LEU A 102 -8.76 -19.70 2.91
N ALA A 103 -9.08 -18.66 3.68
CA ALA A 103 -10.14 -18.70 4.67
C ALA A 103 -11.54 -19.01 4.05
N ARG A 104 -11.80 -18.49 2.83
CA ARG A 104 -13.06 -18.76 2.13
C ARG A 104 -13.13 -20.15 1.51
N LEU A 105 -12.03 -20.70 1.06
CA LEU A 105 -11.96 -22.08 0.57
C LEU A 105 -12.29 -23.08 1.69
N GLU A 106 -11.91 -22.79 2.94
CA GLU A 106 -12.25 -23.63 4.09
C GLU A 106 -13.74 -23.57 4.48
N THR A 107 -14.35 -22.40 4.39
CA THR A 107 -15.74 -22.19 4.81
C THR A 107 -16.77 -22.68 3.79
N ARG A 108 -16.40 -22.84 2.52
CA ARG A 108 -17.28 -23.26 1.43
C ARG A 108 -16.71 -24.39 0.56
N PRO A 109 -16.40 -25.57 1.08
CA PRO A 109 -15.89 -26.67 0.24
C PRO A 109 -16.93 -27.19 -0.78
N ALA A 110 -18.22 -27.06 -0.52
CA ALA A 110 -19.30 -27.58 -1.36
C ALA A 110 -19.78 -26.62 -2.49
N GLY A 111 -19.38 -25.34 -2.47
CA GLY A 111 -19.81 -24.35 -3.47
C GLY A 111 -18.87 -24.26 -4.69
N LEU A 112 -17.79 -25.02 -4.70
CA LEU A 112 -16.84 -25.14 -5.81
C LEU A 112 -17.29 -26.27 -6.76
N SER A 113 -18.57 -26.29 -7.15
CA SER A 113 -19.01 -27.22 -8.19
C SER A 113 -18.23 -26.86 -9.47
N VAL A 114 -17.40 -27.76 -9.88
CA VAL A 114 -16.89 -27.84 -11.25
C VAL A 114 -18.14 -28.08 -12.09
N ARG A 115 -18.80 -27.01 -12.56
CA ARG A 115 -19.54 -27.14 -13.79
C ARG A 115 -18.51 -27.57 -14.81
N GLU A 116 -18.69 -28.73 -15.39
CA GLU A 116 -17.81 -29.29 -16.41
C GLU A 116 -17.59 -28.20 -17.47
N ALA A 117 -16.53 -27.41 -17.30
CA ALA A 117 -16.00 -26.63 -18.39
C ALA A 117 -15.67 -27.66 -19.46
N GLY A 118 -16.36 -27.59 -20.57
CA GLY A 118 -16.35 -28.61 -21.60
C GLY A 118 -14.94 -29.12 -21.85
N ALA A 119 -14.80 -30.40 -22.13
CA ALA A 119 -13.59 -31.23 -22.23
C ALA A 119 -12.41 -30.65 -23.06
N SER A 120 -12.54 -29.41 -23.56
CA SER A 120 -11.58 -28.71 -24.41
C SER A 120 -10.44 -28.02 -23.65
N TYR A 121 -10.51 -27.87 -22.32
CA TYR A 121 -9.60 -26.96 -21.61
C TYR A 121 -8.64 -27.64 -20.61
N GLY A 122 -8.50 -28.95 -20.63
CA GLY A 122 -7.62 -29.68 -19.72
C GLY A 122 -8.16 -29.73 -18.27
N ASN A 123 -7.58 -30.55 -17.41
CA ASN A 123 -8.05 -30.75 -16.02
C ASN A 123 -7.80 -29.48 -15.18
N PRO A 124 -8.84 -28.80 -14.64
CA PRO A 124 -8.64 -27.70 -13.72
C PRO A 124 -8.02 -28.21 -12.40
N PRO A 125 -7.31 -27.34 -11.65
CA PRO A 125 -6.83 -27.72 -10.33
C PRO A 125 -8.03 -28.09 -9.44
N THR A 126 -7.82 -29.06 -8.54
CA THR A 126 -8.86 -29.38 -7.55
C THR A 126 -8.93 -28.30 -6.48
N PRO A 127 -10.08 -28.12 -5.79
CA PRO A 127 -10.18 -27.19 -4.65
C PRO A 127 -9.10 -27.44 -3.58
N ALA A 128 -8.79 -28.69 -3.29
CA ALA A 128 -7.75 -29.05 -2.33
C ALA A 128 -6.35 -28.64 -2.83
N ALA A 129 -6.04 -28.84 -4.11
CA ALA A 129 -4.76 -28.40 -4.68
C ALA A 129 -4.64 -26.88 -4.65
N LEU A 130 -5.72 -26.14 -4.94
CA LEU A 130 -5.70 -24.67 -4.83
C LEU A 130 -5.47 -24.22 -3.38
N HIS A 131 -6.16 -24.83 -2.42
CA HIS A 131 -5.98 -24.57 -0.99
C HIS A 131 -4.51 -24.79 -0.58
N ASP A 132 -3.94 -25.96 -0.93
CA ASP A 132 -2.56 -26.31 -0.57
C ASP A 132 -1.53 -25.35 -1.20
N ASP A 133 -1.72 -24.94 -2.44
CA ASP A 133 -0.84 -23.99 -3.12
C ASP A 133 -0.87 -22.60 -2.46
N VAL A 134 -2.06 -22.11 -2.12
CA VAL A 134 -2.24 -20.83 -1.44
C VAL A 134 -1.64 -20.88 -0.03
N ALA A 135 -1.94 -21.95 0.72
CA ALA A 135 -1.37 -22.19 2.05
C ALA A 135 0.16 -22.28 2.02
N GLN A 136 0.71 -22.99 1.03
CA GLN A 136 2.15 -23.11 0.85
C GLN A 136 2.81 -21.77 0.51
N TRP A 137 2.17 -20.94 -0.31
CA TRP A 137 2.70 -19.62 -0.64
C TRP A 137 2.75 -18.74 0.61
N LEU A 138 1.64 -18.66 1.38
CA LEU A 138 1.55 -17.90 2.62
C LEU A 138 2.56 -18.37 3.66
N HIS A 139 2.66 -19.68 3.86
CA HIS A 139 3.66 -20.30 4.75
C HIS A 139 5.08 -19.89 4.38
N ARG A 140 5.46 -19.96 3.09
CA ARG A 140 6.81 -19.56 2.64
C ARG A 140 7.09 -18.09 2.97
N GLN A 141 6.11 -17.19 2.78
CA GLN A 141 6.27 -15.78 3.12
C GLN A 141 6.56 -15.60 4.61
N VAL A 142 5.78 -16.23 5.47
CA VAL A 142 5.92 -16.12 6.93
C VAL A 142 7.18 -16.83 7.43
N ALA A 143 7.48 -18.02 6.96
CA ALA A 143 8.67 -18.78 7.35
C ALA A 143 10.00 -18.10 6.95
N SER A 144 9.97 -17.22 5.95
CA SER A 144 11.14 -16.45 5.51
C SER A 144 11.30 -15.09 6.20
N MET A 145 10.43 -14.74 7.15
CA MET A 145 10.56 -13.53 7.96
C MET A 145 11.69 -13.71 8.99
N SER A 146 12.77 -12.94 8.85
CA SER A 146 13.91 -13.05 9.77
C SER A 146 13.68 -12.23 11.04
N THR A 147 13.87 -12.86 12.20
CA THR A 147 13.85 -12.19 13.51
C THR A 147 14.99 -11.19 13.73
N ASP A 148 15.98 -11.17 12.84
CA ASP A 148 17.03 -10.15 12.83
C ASP A 148 16.46 -8.78 12.45
N ASN A 149 15.36 -8.77 11.71
CA ASN A 149 14.64 -7.53 11.43
C ASN A 149 13.84 -7.08 12.65
N PHE A 150 14.01 -5.81 13.03
CA PHE A 150 13.35 -5.26 14.23
C PHE A 150 11.81 -5.27 14.13
N ALA A 151 11.24 -5.05 12.94
CA ALA A 151 9.79 -5.06 12.74
C ALA A 151 9.22 -6.48 12.89
N VAL A 152 9.92 -7.50 12.39
CA VAL A 152 9.57 -8.91 12.54
C VAL A 152 9.69 -9.32 14.01
N ARG A 153 10.78 -8.92 14.68
CA ARG A 153 11.03 -9.21 16.11
C ARG A 153 9.94 -8.66 17.01
N ALA A 154 9.47 -7.43 16.74
CA ALA A 154 8.40 -6.80 17.51
C ALA A 154 7.05 -7.55 17.39
N LYS A 155 6.84 -8.27 16.29
CA LYS A 155 5.61 -9.05 16.01
C LYS A 155 5.81 -10.56 16.12
N HIS A 156 6.93 -11.02 16.68
CA HIS A 156 7.30 -12.44 16.74
C HIS A 156 6.21 -13.32 17.34
N ARG A 157 5.47 -12.86 18.35
CA ARG A 157 4.37 -13.62 18.97
C ARG A 157 3.27 -14.02 17.99
N HIS A 158 3.02 -13.17 16.97
CA HIS A 158 2.00 -13.40 15.93
C HIS A 158 2.55 -14.21 14.75
N ILE A 159 3.89 -14.33 14.63
CA ILE A 159 4.57 -15.03 13.54
C ILE A 159 4.88 -16.48 13.95
N ALA A 160 5.34 -16.68 15.18
CA ALA A 160 5.84 -17.96 15.67
C ALA A 160 4.88 -19.16 15.45
N PRO A 161 3.56 -19.04 15.65
CA PRO A 161 2.64 -20.15 15.41
C PRO A 161 2.59 -20.56 13.92
N TYR A 162 2.82 -19.62 13.00
CA TYR A 162 2.63 -19.80 11.55
C TYR A 162 3.92 -20.09 10.80
N VAL A 163 5.05 -20.25 11.47
CA VAL A 163 6.30 -20.75 10.89
C VAL A 163 6.17 -22.23 10.50
N HIS A 164 5.31 -22.98 11.18
CA HIS A 164 5.06 -24.37 10.92
C HIS A 164 3.93 -24.56 9.88
N ARG A 165 4.14 -25.49 8.93
CA ARG A 165 3.21 -25.73 7.82
C ARG A 165 1.84 -26.21 8.30
N GLU A 166 1.79 -26.94 9.42
CA GLU A 166 0.58 -27.52 9.98
C GLU A 166 -0.45 -26.45 10.38
N ALA A 167 0.00 -25.27 10.79
CA ALA A 167 -0.87 -24.14 11.14
C ALA A 167 -1.69 -23.61 9.95
N TRP A 168 -1.29 -23.92 8.74
CA TRP A 168 -1.95 -23.48 7.52
C TRP A 168 -2.96 -24.50 6.96
N GLN A 169 -3.07 -25.68 7.56
CA GLN A 169 -4.01 -26.71 7.12
C GLN A 169 -5.47 -26.34 7.45
N ARG A 170 -5.67 -25.57 8.51
CA ARG A 170 -6.96 -25.05 8.93
C ARG A 170 -6.79 -23.65 9.53
N LEU A 171 -7.22 -22.65 8.78
CA LEU A 171 -7.08 -21.26 9.17
C LEU A 171 -8.45 -20.64 9.45
N GLY A 172 -8.81 -20.55 10.73
CA GLY A 172 -10.08 -19.92 11.13
C GLY A 172 -10.12 -18.41 10.86
N PRO A 173 -11.32 -17.79 10.85
CA PRO A 173 -11.48 -16.35 10.58
C PRO A 173 -10.69 -15.45 11.54
N ALA A 174 -10.64 -15.80 12.83
CA ALA A 174 -9.89 -15.05 13.84
C ALA A 174 -8.39 -15.06 13.57
N GLN A 175 -7.83 -16.21 13.16
CA GLN A 175 -6.43 -16.36 12.80
C GLN A 175 -6.10 -15.59 11.50
N ALA A 176 -7.01 -15.61 10.53
CA ALA A 176 -6.85 -14.83 9.31
C ALA A 176 -6.85 -13.32 9.60
N ALA A 177 -7.72 -12.85 10.49
CA ALA A 177 -7.74 -11.45 10.93
C ALA A 177 -6.44 -11.06 11.64
N GLU A 178 -5.93 -11.89 12.56
CA GLU A 178 -4.65 -11.68 13.25
C GLU A 178 -3.48 -11.57 12.26
N LEU A 179 -3.38 -12.49 11.30
CA LEU A 179 -2.35 -12.45 10.26
C LEU A 179 -2.46 -11.21 9.37
N SER A 180 -3.67 -10.82 9.02
CA SER A 180 -3.91 -9.61 8.22
C SER A 180 -3.49 -8.33 8.95
N GLU A 181 -3.72 -8.25 10.26
CA GLU A 181 -3.43 -7.05 11.05
C GLU A 181 -1.95 -6.96 11.48
N HIS A 182 -1.35 -8.08 11.87
CA HIS A 182 -0.06 -8.04 12.55
C HIS A 182 1.11 -8.58 11.72
N VAL A 183 0.87 -9.44 10.74
CA VAL A 183 1.90 -10.13 9.97
C VAL A 183 1.95 -9.63 8.53
N CYS A 184 0.80 -9.27 7.97
CA CYS A 184 0.71 -8.73 6.63
C CYS A 184 1.55 -7.46 6.47
N GLY A 185 2.43 -7.45 5.45
CA GLY A 185 3.32 -6.30 5.19
C GLY A 185 4.64 -6.29 5.96
N LEU A 186 4.91 -7.31 6.79
CA LEU A 186 6.23 -7.48 7.37
C LEU A 186 7.25 -7.90 6.29
N PRO A 187 8.50 -7.45 6.43
CA PRO A 187 9.55 -7.78 5.46
C PRO A 187 9.89 -9.27 5.48
N THR A 188 10.00 -9.86 4.30
CA THR A 188 10.43 -11.23 4.05
C THR A 188 11.79 -11.23 3.35
N THR A 189 12.57 -12.29 3.53
CA THR A 189 13.84 -12.51 2.82
C THR A 189 13.62 -13.19 1.46
N LEU A 190 12.40 -13.63 1.15
CA LEU A 190 12.10 -14.19 -0.16
C LEU A 190 12.21 -13.11 -1.24
N LEU A 191 13.02 -13.40 -2.23
CA LEU A 191 13.07 -12.64 -3.46
C LEU A 191 12.02 -13.26 -4.40
N ASP A 192 10.99 -12.49 -4.73
CA ASP A 192 10.12 -12.85 -5.85
C ASP A 192 10.72 -12.23 -7.12
N ASP A 193 11.47 -13.05 -7.89
CA ASP A 193 12.08 -12.66 -9.15
C ASP A 193 11.04 -12.48 -10.28
N SER A 194 9.76 -12.67 -9.98
CA SER A 194 8.71 -12.46 -10.97
C SER A 194 8.55 -10.99 -11.32
N ASP A 195 8.26 -10.72 -12.59
CA ASP A 195 7.98 -9.40 -13.10
C ASP A 195 6.81 -8.76 -12.32
N GLU A 196 6.93 -7.46 -12.06
CA GLU A 196 5.90 -6.68 -11.38
C GLU A 196 4.53 -6.78 -12.10
N ALA A 197 4.53 -6.81 -13.44
CA ALA A 197 3.31 -6.98 -14.22
C ALA A 197 2.64 -8.35 -13.95
N ALA A 198 3.43 -9.41 -13.79
CA ALA A 198 2.91 -10.73 -13.43
C ALA A 198 2.29 -10.74 -12.03
N ARG A 199 2.89 -10.04 -11.05
CA ARG A 199 2.35 -9.92 -9.69
C ARG A 199 1.07 -9.09 -9.65
N ARG A 200 0.98 -8.02 -10.43
CA ARG A 200 -0.25 -7.22 -10.60
C ARG A 200 -1.37 -8.03 -11.25
N PHE A 201 -1.01 -8.83 -12.24
CA PHE A 201 -1.95 -9.76 -12.86
C PHE A 201 -2.43 -10.82 -11.86
N ASP A 202 -1.55 -11.36 -11.02
CA ASP A 202 -1.92 -12.26 -9.93
C ASP A 202 -2.95 -11.63 -8.98
N LEU A 203 -2.72 -10.39 -8.55
CA LEU A 203 -3.66 -9.66 -7.67
C LEU A 203 -5.03 -9.47 -8.32
N LEU A 204 -5.04 -9.11 -9.60
CA LEU A 204 -6.28 -8.93 -10.37
C LEU A 204 -7.09 -10.23 -10.45
N MET A 205 -6.41 -11.35 -10.73
CA MET A 205 -7.05 -12.67 -10.80
C MET A 205 -7.53 -13.16 -9.43
N LEU A 206 -6.78 -12.90 -8.36
CA LEU A 206 -7.20 -13.20 -6.99
C LEU A 206 -8.46 -12.42 -6.59
N ARG A 207 -8.55 -11.15 -6.95
CA ARG A 207 -9.76 -10.34 -6.71
C ARG A 207 -10.97 -10.90 -7.46
N LEU A 208 -10.80 -11.33 -8.70
CA LEU A 208 -11.87 -11.99 -9.46
C LEU A 208 -12.32 -13.29 -8.79
N GLN A 209 -11.37 -14.11 -8.31
CA GLN A 209 -11.67 -15.34 -7.57
C GLN A 209 -12.47 -15.04 -6.28
N LEU A 210 -12.08 -13.99 -5.56
CA LEU A 210 -12.78 -13.55 -4.34
C LEU A 210 -14.20 -13.06 -4.63
N CYS A 211 -14.44 -12.31 -5.72
CA CYS A 211 -15.79 -11.92 -6.13
C CYS A 211 -16.68 -13.16 -6.38
N VAL A 212 -16.17 -14.16 -7.09
CA VAL A 212 -16.90 -15.41 -7.34
C VAL A 212 -17.22 -16.14 -6.04
N LEU A 213 -16.26 -16.23 -5.09
CA LEU A 213 -16.50 -16.86 -3.77
C LEU A 213 -17.48 -16.10 -2.90
N ARG A 214 -17.58 -14.80 -3.07
CA ARG A 214 -18.58 -13.95 -2.38
C ARG A 214 -19.97 -14.10 -3.01
N GLY A 215 -20.08 -14.72 -4.18
CA GLY A 215 -21.32 -14.79 -4.95
C GLY A 215 -21.66 -13.50 -5.68
N GLU A 216 -20.67 -12.63 -5.85
CA GLU A 216 -20.78 -11.36 -6.55
C GLU A 216 -20.48 -11.55 -8.05
N SER A 217 -21.19 -10.81 -8.91
CA SER A 217 -20.82 -10.75 -10.33
C SER A 217 -19.47 -10.05 -10.45
N ALA A 218 -18.52 -10.69 -11.16
CA ALA A 218 -17.22 -10.11 -11.38
C ALA A 218 -17.33 -8.73 -12.06
N PRO A 219 -16.84 -7.65 -11.39
CA PRO A 219 -17.01 -6.29 -11.90
C PRO A 219 -16.30 -6.07 -13.24
N GLY A 220 -16.90 -5.25 -14.11
CA GLY A 220 -16.36 -4.98 -15.44
C GLY A 220 -14.97 -4.35 -15.43
N HIS A 221 -14.64 -3.56 -14.41
CA HIS A 221 -13.31 -2.94 -14.24
C HIS A 221 -12.21 -3.97 -13.95
N LEU A 222 -12.51 -5.10 -13.31
CA LEU A 222 -11.56 -6.20 -13.10
C LEU A 222 -11.45 -7.11 -14.34
N LYS A 223 -12.55 -7.33 -15.07
CA LYS A 223 -12.54 -8.15 -16.29
C LYS A 223 -11.81 -7.49 -17.48
N ARG A 224 -11.98 -6.17 -17.64
CA ARG A 224 -11.39 -5.43 -18.76
C ARG A 224 -9.88 -5.58 -18.91
N PRO A 225 -9.06 -5.41 -17.86
CA PRO A 225 -7.61 -5.55 -17.97
C PRO A 225 -7.18 -6.97 -18.31
N VAL A 226 -7.83 -8.00 -17.76
CA VAL A 226 -7.54 -9.40 -18.11
C VAL A 226 -7.84 -9.67 -19.58
N ARG A 227 -8.98 -9.19 -20.07
CA ARG A 227 -9.33 -9.25 -21.51
C ARG A 227 -8.35 -8.43 -22.36
N GLY A 228 -7.86 -7.30 -21.85
CA GLY A 228 -6.81 -6.50 -22.49
C GLY A 228 -5.53 -7.30 -22.69
N VAL A 229 -5.05 -7.96 -21.64
CA VAL A 229 -3.89 -8.86 -21.71
C VAL A 229 -4.13 -9.99 -22.73
N ALA A 230 -5.28 -10.64 -22.68
CA ALA A 230 -5.61 -11.72 -23.62
C ALA A 230 -5.59 -11.20 -25.08
N ARG A 231 -6.18 -10.06 -25.36
CA ARG A 231 -6.18 -9.44 -26.71
C ARG A 231 -4.77 -9.04 -27.17
N ALA A 232 -3.96 -8.47 -26.27
CA ALA A 232 -2.58 -8.12 -26.59
C ALA A 232 -1.73 -9.35 -26.92
N LEU A 233 -1.96 -10.47 -26.22
CA LEU A 233 -1.30 -11.74 -26.49
C LEU A 233 -1.76 -12.34 -27.85
N LEU A 234 -3.05 -12.24 -28.18
CA LEU A 234 -3.55 -12.71 -29.50
C LEU A 234 -2.90 -11.98 -30.68
N ALA A 235 -2.47 -10.74 -30.49
CA ALA A 235 -1.71 -10.03 -31.51
C ALA A 235 -0.28 -10.59 -31.72
N GLN A 236 0.18 -11.48 -30.81
CA GLN A 236 1.55 -12.06 -30.82
C GLN A 236 1.57 -13.57 -31.02
N THR A 237 0.62 -14.10 -31.78
CA THR A 237 0.49 -15.56 -32.04
C THR A 237 1.69 -16.19 -32.74
N GLY A 238 2.62 -15.40 -33.28
CA GLY A 238 3.89 -15.87 -33.82
C GLY A 238 4.87 -16.42 -32.79
N LEU A 239 4.63 -16.18 -31.48
CA LEU A 239 5.45 -16.70 -30.40
C LEU A 239 4.95 -18.11 -30.01
N PRO A 240 5.82 -19.15 -29.99
CA PRO A 240 5.41 -20.53 -29.66
C PRO A 240 4.65 -20.60 -28.32
N ALA A 241 5.13 -19.93 -27.27
CA ALA A 241 4.52 -19.93 -25.95
C ALA A 241 3.09 -19.34 -25.94
N VAL A 242 2.79 -18.38 -26.81
CA VAL A 242 1.45 -17.80 -26.99
C VAL A 242 0.59 -18.72 -27.84
N HIS A 243 1.18 -19.30 -28.91
CA HIS A 243 0.50 -20.22 -29.81
C HIS A 243 -0.04 -21.44 -29.07
N ASP A 244 0.75 -22.04 -28.19
CA ASP A 244 0.36 -23.19 -27.36
C ASP A 244 -0.83 -22.90 -26.43
N GLN A 245 -1.10 -21.64 -26.13
CA GLN A 245 -2.18 -21.19 -25.26
C GLN A 245 -3.29 -20.45 -26.01
N ALA A 246 -3.23 -20.40 -27.38
CA ALA A 246 -4.11 -19.56 -28.19
C ALA A 246 -5.61 -19.78 -27.92
N GLY A 247 -6.04 -21.04 -27.76
CA GLY A 247 -7.45 -21.36 -27.47
C GLY A 247 -7.92 -20.80 -26.11
N TRP A 248 -7.06 -20.83 -25.09
CA TRP A 248 -7.34 -20.23 -23.78
C TRP A 248 -7.38 -18.72 -23.85
N ILE A 249 -6.40 -18.12 -24.50
CA ILE A 249 -6.28 -16.67 -24.65
C ILE A 249 -7.50 -16.12 -25.42
N GLN A 250 -7.93 -16.83 -26.47
CA GLN A 250 -9.12 -16.44 -27.24
C GLN A 250 -10.38 -16.53 -26.39
N ALA A 251 -10.58 -17.62 -25.66
CA ALA A 251 -11.74 -17.78 -24.78
C ALA A 251 -11.84 -16.66 -23.74
N ILE A 252 -10.74 -16.32 -23.05
CA ILE A 252 -10.68 -15.26 -22.03
C ILE A 252 -10.96 -13.87 -22.66
N ALA A 253 -10.60 -13.64 -23.91
CA ALA A 253 -10.87 -12.38 -24.62
C ALA A 253 -12.37 -12.18 -24.92
N GLU A 254 -13.14 -13.27 -25.01
CA GLU A 254 -14.58 -13.28 -25.27
C GLU A 254 -15.41 -12.97 -24.02
N GLU A 255 -16.59 -12.37 -24.20
CA GLU A 255 -17.45 -11.97 -23.07
C GLU A 255 -18.14 -13.16 -22.42
N GLY A 256 -18.60 -14.12 -23.22
CA GLY A 256 -19.35 -15.28 -22.75
C GLY A 256 -18.57 -16.22 -21.84
N TRP A 257 -17.23 -16.22 -21.90
CA TRP A 257 -16.40 -17.02 -20.99
C TRP A 257 -16.56 -16.61 -19.52
N TRP A 258 -16.85 -15.32 -19.29
CA TRP A 258 -16.95 -14.73 -17.96
C TRP A 258 -18.26 -15.06 -17.23
N ASP A 259 -19.28 -15.50 -17.97
CA ASP A 259 -20.61 -15.84 -17.39
C ASP A 259 -20.56 -17.13 -16.57
N ASP A 260 -19.66 -18.06 -16.94
CA ASP A 260 -19.45 -19.34 -16.30
C ASP A 260 -18.10 -19.42 -15.55
N ALA A 261 -17.42 -18.30 -15.33
CA ALA A 261 -16.11 -18.27 -14.68
C ALA A 261 -16.16 -18.74 -13.23
N SER A 262 -15.67 -19.95 -12.98
CA SER A 262 -15.49 -20.49 -11.63
C SER A 262 -14.13 -20.12 -11.04
N VAL A 263 -13.97 -20.23 -9.72
CA VAL A 263 -12.68 -19.98 -9.03
C VAL A 263 -11.55 -20.81 -9.61
N LEU A 264 -11.82 -22.07 -9.90
CA LEU A 264 -10.84 -23.01 -10.46
C LEU A 264 -10.47 -22.68 -11.92
N LEU A 265 -11.46 -22.23 -12.70
CA LEU A 265 -11.24 -21.78 -14.07
C LEU A 265 -10.39 -20.50 -14.10
N LEU A 266 -10.68 -19.56 -13.19
CA LEU A 266 -9.87 -18.34 -13.01
C LEU A 266 -8.45 -18.67 -12.56
N GLU A 267 -8.25 -19.64 -11.66
CA GLU A 267 -6.93 -20.07 -11.24
C GLU A 267 -6.14 -20.70 -12.40
N GLN A 268 -6.81 -21.50 -13.21
CA GLN A 268 -6.17 -22.09 -14.41
C GLN A 268 -5.77 -21.00 -15.41
N ALA A 269 -6.63 -20.00 -15.64
CA ALA A 269 -6.32 -18.84 -16.47
C ALA A 269 -5.12 -18.05 -15.89
N ARG A 270 -5.11 -17.82 -14.57
CA ARG A 270 -3.99 -17.15 -13.89
C ARG A 270 -2.66 -17.85 -14.15
N ARG A 271 -2.60 -19.16 -13.91
CA ARG A 271 -1.36 -19.95 -14.08
C ARG A 271 -0.84 -19.92 -15.50
N ARG A 272 -1.73 -19.97 -16.48
CA ARG A 272 -1.36 -19.99 -17.90
C ARG A 272 -0.91 -18.63 -18.42
N LEU A 273 -1.64 -17.57 -18.08
CA LEU A 273 -1.36 -16.24 -18.59
C LEU A 273 -0.26 -15.51 -17.82
N ARG A 274 -0.09 -15.79 -16.52
CA ARG A 274 0.92 -15.13 -15.67
C ARG A 274 2.31 -15.12 -16.32
N ALA A 275 2.73 -16.25 -16.86
CA ALA A 275 4.03 -16.39 -17.51
C ALA A 275 4.14 -15.62 -18.83
N LEU A 276 3.03 -15.23 -19.44
CA LEU A 276 2.98 -14.56 -20.74
C LEU A 276 2.79 -13.05 -20.63
N VAL A 277 2.43 -12.52 -19.46
CA VAL A 277 2.15 -11.07 -19.25
C VAL A 277 3.34 -10.21 -19.68
N HIS A 278 4.56 -10.63 -19.46
CA HIS A 278 5.77 -9.90 -19.84
C HIS A 278 5.92 -9.72 -21.36
N LEU A 279 5.24 -10.56 -22.16
CA LEU A 279 5.23 -10.48 -23.63
C LEU A 279 4.27 -9.42 -24.15
N THR A 280 3.38 -8.89 -23.33
CA THR A 280 2.47 -7.84 -23.74
C THR A 280 3.19 -6.51 -23.95
N ASP A 281 2.58 -5.60 -24.70
CA ASP A 281 3.14 -4.27 -24.96
C ASP A 281 3.20 -3.40 -23.66
N ALA A 282 3.97 -2.31 -23.74
CA ALA A 282 4.13 -1.41 -22.61
C ALA A 282 2.81 -0.75 -22.18
N GLN A 283 1.89 -0.52 -23.11
CA GLN A 283 0.59 0.10 -22.84
C GLN A 283 -0.33 -0.85 -22.06
N THR A 284 -0.36 -2.14 -22.44
CA THR A 284 -1.12 -3.16 -21.72
C THR A 284 -0.58 -3.37 -20.30
N ARG A 285 0.76 -3.41 -20.12
CA ARG A 285 1.39 -3.48 -18.81
C ARG A 285 1.10 -2.23 -17.96
N TRP A 286 1.07 -1.05 -18.60
CA TRP A 286 0.69 0.19 -17.93
C TRP A 286 -0.79 0.18 -17.49
N GLN A 287 -1.69 -0.37 -18.31
CA GLN A 287 -3.10 -0.55 -17.93
C GLN A 287 -3.26 -1.48 -16.72
N LEU A 288 -2.48 -2.56 -16.64
CA LEU A 288 -2.42 -3.41 -15.44
C LEU A 288 -1.96 -2.62 -14.21
N ALA A 289 -0.97 -1.73 -14.39
CA ALA A 289 -0.51 -0.86 -13.32
C ALA A 289 -1.57 0.16 -12.89
N CYS A 290 -2.35 0.69 -13.83
CA CYS A 290 -3.42 1.66 -13.57
C CYS A 290 -4.72 1.03 -13.07
N THR A 291 -4.91 -0.27 -13.24
CA THR A 291 -6.06 -0.99 -12.65
C THR A 291 -5.89 -1.13 -11.14
N ASP A 292 -4.68 -0.89 -10.68
CA ASP A 292 -4.36 -0.81 -9.27
C ASP A 292 -4.18 0.66 -8.86
N PRO A 293 -5.25 1.32 -8.37
CA PRO A 293 -5.26 2.75 -8.10
C PRO A 293 -4.27 3.15 -7.00
N THR A 294 -3.87 2.18 -6.17
CA THR A 294 -2.90 2.42 -5.11
C THR A 294 -1.46 2.53 -5.64
N ASP A 295 -1.20 2.06 -6.87
CA ASP A 295 0.12 2.05 -7.49
C ASP A 295 0.20 2.94 -8.74
N ALA A 296 -0.94 3.46 -9.23
CA ALA A 296 -0.87 4.52 -10.22
C ALA A 296 0.06 5.59 -9.66
N PRO A 297 1.09 6.05 -10.39
CA PRO A 297 1.70 7.31 -10.06
C PRO A 297 0.51 8.26 -10.01
N GLY A 298 0.19 8.74 -8.81
CA GLY A 298 -0.88 9.72 -8.62
C GLY A 298 -0.68 10.73 -9.74
N PRO A 299 -1.73 11.21 -10.43
CA PRO A 299 -1.58 12.09 -11.55
C PRO A 299 -0.43 12.99 -11.14
N ALA A 300 0.68 12.94 -11.89
CA ALA A 300 1.72 13.88 -11.63
C ALA A 300 0.91 15.13 -11.39
N SER A 301 0.80 15.55 -10.14
CA SER A 301 0.25 16.84 -9.89
C SER A 301 1.15 17.65 -10.76
N ALA A 302 0.75 17.79 -12.01
CA ALA A 302 0.96 19.02 -12.66
C ALA A 302 0.47 19.92 -11.55
N ILE A 303 1.40 20.40 -10.72
CA ILE A 303 1.26 21.67 -10.11
C ILE A 303 0.85 22.46 -11.32
N ALA A 304 -0.48 22.51 -11.53
CA ALA A 304 -1.04 23.52 -12.36
C ALA A 304 -0.51 24.76 -11.66
N THR A 305 0.58 25.25 -12.15
CA THR A 305 0.90 26.65 -12.13
C THR A 305 -0.22 27.28 -12.93
N ALA A 306 -1.46 27.15 -12.42
CA ALA A 306 -2.43 28.19 -12.59
C ALA A 306 -1.73 29.38 -11.97
N ALA A 307 -1.11 30.15 -12.84
CA ALA A 307 -0.64 31.48 -12.54
C ALA A 307 -1.86 32.32 -12.13
N CYS A 308 -2.29 32.15 -10.90
CA CYS A 308 -3.00 33.15 -10.16
C CYS A 308 -1.94 33.99 -9.47
N ALA A 309 -1.77 35.19 -9.95
CA ALA A 309 -0.72 36.14 -9.55
C ALA A 309 -0.76 36.58 -8.08
N ASP A 310 -1.69 36.05 -7.26
CA ASP A 310 -1.87 36.43 -5.84
C ASP A 310 -1.50 35.34 -4.82
N ASP A 311 -1.03 34.15 -5.23
CA ASP A 311 -0.90 33.01 -4.32
C ASP A 311 0.56 32.72 -3.87
N THR A 312 1.56 33.45 -4.38
CA THR A 312 2.96 33.26 -3.99
C THR A 312 3.21 33.64 -2.51
N GLY A 313 2.46 34.57 -1.98
CA GLY A 313 2.52 35.00 -0.57
C GLY A 313 1.99 33.92 0.37
N PHE A 314 0.84 33.33 0.05
CA PHE A 314 0.23 32.30 0.87
C PHE A 314 0.96 30.96 0.85
N ALA A 315 1.53 30.58 -0.32
CA ALA A 315 2.38 29.41 -0.43
C ALA A 315 3.67 29.53 0.42
N ARG A 316 4.30 30.72 0.41
CA ARG A 316 5.45 31.01 1.29
C ARG A 316 5.06 30.98 2.76
N PHE A 317 3.91 31.54 3.11
CA PHE A 317 3.36 31.49 4.47
C PHE A 317 3.18 30.04 4.92
N ARG A 318 2.51 29.16 4.13
CA ARG A 318 2.35 27.73 4.43
C ARG A 318 3.71 27.04 4.67
N THR A 319 4.70 27.31 3.81
CA THR A 319 6.04 26.74 3.94
C THR A 319 6.71 27.17 5.24
N ASN A 320 6.58 28.44 5.61
CA ASN A 320 7.14 28.97 6.86
C ASN A 320 6.43 28.40 8.09
N VAL A 321 5.10 28.27 8.04
CA VAL A 321 4.31 27.60 9.09
C VAL A 321 4.81 26.16 9.25
N CYS A 322 4.92 25.38 8.17
CA CYS A 322 5.43 23.99 8.24
C CYS A 322 6.81 23.93 8.89
N ARG A 323 7.72 24.84 8.55
CA ARG A 323 9.06 24.91 9.16
C ARG A 323 8.97 25.19 10.65
N CYS A 324 8.13 26.13 11.07
CA CYS A 324 7.91 26.48 12.47
C CYS A 324 7.33 25.29 13.26
N LEU A 325 6.30 24.63 12.72
CA LEU A 325 5.66 23.47 13.35
C LEU A 325 6.65 22.31 13.55
N ARG A 326 7.54 22.08 12.59
CA ARG A 326 8.61 21.08 12.70
C ARG A 326 9.63 21.41 13.79
N ALA A 327 10.03 22.67 13.88
CA ALA A 327 10.94 23.13 14.93
C ALA A 327 10.33 22.97 16.34
N HIS A 328 9.00 23.03 16.45
CA HIS A 328 8.24 22.93 17.71
C HIS A 328 7.44 21.64 17.83
N ALA A 329 7.88 20.53 17.22
CA ALA A 329 7.16 19.25 17.17
C ALA A 329 6.72 18.70 18.56
N ARG A 330 7.40 19.12 19.64
CA ARG A 330 7.04 18.76 21.03
C ARG A 330 6.00 19.66 21.69
N HIS A 331 5.46 20.63 20.96
CA HIS A 331 4.42 21.54 21.51
C HIS A 331 3.17 20.74 21.88
N PRO A 332 2.58 20.92 23.10
CA PRO A 332 1.45 20.12 23.57
C PRO A 332 0.23 20.16 22.63
N THR A 333 -0.07 21.31 22.04
CA THR A 333 -1.19 21.47 21.10
C THR A 333 -0.96 20.68 19.81
N LEU A 334 0.29 20.62 19.30
CA LEU A 334 0.60 19.82 18.11
C LEU A 334 0.46 18.32 18.41
N HIS A 335 0.85 17.89 19.59
CA HIS A 335 0.63 16.52 20.04
C HIS A 335 -0.87 16.18 20.09
N LYS A 336 -1.70 17.06 20.68
CA LYS A 336 -3.17 16.90 20.70
C LYS A 336 -3.74 16.81 19.28
N LEU A 337 -3.31 17.69 18.36
CA LEU A 337 -3.76 17.71 16.97
C LEU A 337 -3.41 16.39 16.25
N ARG A 338 -2.20 15.88 16.44
CA ARG A 338 -1.75 14.61 15.82
C ARG A 338 -2.48 13.40 16.35
N HIS A 339 -2.81 13.38 17.64
CA HIS A 339 -3.47 12.23 18.30
C HIS A 339 -4.99 12.37 18.39
N ASN A 340 -5.57 13.27 17.59
CA ASN A 340 -7.02 13.49 17.53
C ASN A 340 -7.66 13.82 18.89
N ALA A 341 -6.90 14.42 19.80
CA ALA A 341 -7.44 14.90 21.07
C ALA A 341 -8.23 16.22 20.88
N PRO A 342 -9.29 16.46 21.67
CA PRO A 342 -10.06 17.70 21.58
C PRO A 342 -9.20 18.92 21.96
N LEU A 343 -9.41 20.03 21.26
CA LEU A 343 -8.72 21.28 21.51
C LEU A 343 -9.57 22.21 22.37
N THR A 344 -8.90 22.99 23.20
CA THR A 344 -9.48 24.10 23.94
C THR A 344 -9.14 25.43 23.29
N THR A 345 -9.87 26.49 23.63
CA THR A 345 -9.55 27.85 23.19
C THR A 345 -8.15 28.30 23.62
N ALA A 346 -7.68 27.84 24.80
CA ALA A 346 -6.31 28.08 25.28
C ALA A 346 -5.25 27.38 24.42
N ASP A 347 -5.53 26.19 23.89
CA ASP A 347 -4.63 25.47 22.97
C ASP A 347 -4.45 26.25 21.66
N LEU A 348 -5.54 26.80 21.10
CA LEU A 348 -5.47 27.62 19.88
C LEU A 348 -4.72 28.93 20.11
N ALA A 349 -4.97 29.61 21.26
CA ALA A 349 -4.25 30.81 21.62
C ALA A 349 -2.73 30.55 21.77
N GLY A 350 -2.34 29.43 22.39
CA GLY A 350 -0.96 29.02 22.49
C GLY A 350 -0.32 28.74 21.13
N LEU A 351 -1.08 28.17 20.19
CA LEU A 351 -0.64 27.93 18.82
C LEU A 351 -0.43 29.25 18.06
N GLU A 352 -1.36 30.21 18.17
CA GLU A 352 -1.23 31.53 17.58
C GLU A 352 -0.01 32.28 18.13
N GLN A 353 0.18 32.25 19.46
CA GLN A 353 1.32 32.86 20.12
C GLN A 353 2.64 32.23 19.65
N MET A 354 2.70 30.92 19.50
CA MET A 354 3.88 30.22 18.99
C MET A 354 4.21 30.67 17.56
N LEU A 355 3.22 30.76 16.67
CA LEU A 355 3.43 31.21 15.27
C LEU A 355 3.90 32.68 15.24
N ALA A 356 3.26 33.55 16.03
CA ALA A 356 3.63 34.97 16.12
C ALA A 356 5.04 35.17 16.68
N ALA A 357 5.40 34.45 17.77
CA ALA A 357 6.73 34.55 18.39
C ALA A 357 7.87 34.14 17.45
N ASN A 358 7.60 33.25 16.49
CA ASN A 358 8.57 32.82 15.50
C ASN A 358 8.53 33.64 14.20
N GLY A 359 7.79 34.73 14.15
CA GLY A 359 7.70 35.62 12.98
C GLY A 359 7.09 34.94 11.76
N VAL A 360 6.24 33.92 11.97
CA VAL A 360 5.62 33.14 10.90
C VAL A 360 4.27 33.73 10.55
N GLY A 361 4.30 34.65 9.58
CA GLY A 361 3.13 35.32 9.04
C GLY A 361 2.62 36.49 9.92
N ASP A 362 1.98 37.42 9.25
CA ASP A 362 1.23 38.49 9.89
C ASP A 362 -0.17 37.98 10.31
N ARG A 363 -0.86 38.75 11.10
CA ARG A 363 -2.20 38.44 11.60
C ARG A 363 -3.19 38.20 10.46
N GLU A 364 -2.99 38.90 9.33
CA GLU A 364 -3.84 38.79 8.16
C GLU A 364 -3.67 37.44 7.45
N ALA A 365 -2.44 36.93 7.33
CA ALA A 365 -2.15 35.61 6.75
C ALA A 365 -2.72 34.47 7.63
N ILE A 366 -2.63 34.58 8.95
CA ILE A 366 -3.22 33.62 9.89
C ILE A 366 -4.76 33.64 9.79
N ASP A 367 -5.39 34.83 9.73
CA ASP A 367 -6.84 34.96 9.58
C ASP A 367 -7.33 34.46 8.20
N ARG A 368 -6.53 34.62 7.16
CA ARG A 368 -6.80 34.01 5.82
C ARG A 368 -6.76 32.48 5.90
N ALA A 369 -5.75 31.92 6.53
CA ALA A 369 -5.63 30.48 6.72
C ALA A 369 -6.79 29.90 7.54
N ARG A 370 -7.18 30.60 8.62
CA ARG A 370 -8.33 30.25 9.46
C ARG A 370 -9.64 30.21 8.66
N ARG A 371 -9.89 31.24 7.84
CA ARG A 371 -11.10 31.32 7.00
C ARG A 371 -11.10 30.25 5.90
N ALA A 372 -9.96 30.03 5.24
CA ALA A 372 -9.84 29.07 4.15
C ALA A 372 -10.01 27.60 4.59
N SER A 373 -9.67 27.28 5.85
CA SER A 373 -9.68 25.90 6.36
C SER A 373 -10.78 25.62 7.37
N GLY A 374 -11.65 26.61 7.68
CA GLY A 374 -12.69 26.45 8.70
C GLY A 374 -12.17 26.45 10.15
N GLY A 375 -10.92 26.87 10.38
CA GLY A 375 -10.31 26.98 11.71
C GLY A 375 -8.79 26.86 11.67
N LEU A 376 -8.11 27.50 12.65
CA LEU A 376 -6.64 27.42 12.74
C LEU A 376 -6.17 26.00 13.06
N GLY A 377 -6.85 25.30 13.96
CA GLY A 377 -6.50 23.91 14.29
C GLY A 377 -6.69 22.97 13.09
N VAL A 378 -7.74 23.18 12.27
CA VAL A 378 -7.95 22.42 11.02
C VAL A 378 -6.84 22.72 10.02
N PHE A 379 -6.47 23.99 9.86
CA PHE A 379 -5.36 24.40 8.99
C PHE A 379 -4.05 23.72 9.41
N VAL A 380 -3.70 23.81 10.70
CA VAL A 380 -2.46 23.24 11.22
C VAL A 380 -2.49 21.72 11.14
N ARG A 381 -3.61 21.07 11.47
CA ARG A 381 -3.77 19.62 11.31
C ARG A 381 -3.61 19.21 9.85
N GLY A 382 -4.13 20.01 8.90
CA GLY A 382 -3.91 19.79 7.46
C GLY A 382 -2.44 19.86 7.02
N LEU A 383 -1.58 20.52 7.80
CA LEU A 383 -0.14 20.60 7.53
C LEU A 383 0.68 19.49 8.22
N ILE A 384 0.24 19.03 9.41
CA ILE A 384 0.97 18.05 10.20
C ILE A 384 0.41 16.63 10.08
N GLY A 385 -0.81 16.46 9.55
CA GLY A 385 -1.50 15.18 9.46
C GLY A 385 -2.00 14.64 10.80
N LEU A 386 -2.61 13.47 10.76
CA LEU A 386 -3.00 12.67 11.91
C LEU A 386 -2.01 11.52 12.13
N ASP A 387 -1.81 11.10 13.36
CA ASP A 387 -1.12 9.84 13.64
C ASP A 387 -1.94 8.65 13.14
N ARG A 388 -1.30 7.64 12.55
CA ARG A 388 -2.01 6.50 11.94
C ARG A 388 -2.79 5.66 12.95
N GLU A 389 -2.26 5.48 14.15
CA GLU A 389 -2.94 4.73 15.21
C GLU A 389 -4.14 5.53 15.71
N ALA A 390 -3.98 6.86 15.86
CA ALA A 390 -5.06 7.75 16.23
C ALA A 390 -6.16 7.81 15.15
N ALA A 391 -5.80 7.79 13.86
CA ALA A 391 -6.73 7.71 12.75
C ALA A 391 -7.51 6.38 12.76
N ARG A 392 -6.82 5.25 12.94
CA ARG A 392 -7.46 3.93 13.06
C ARG A 392 -8.37 3.85 14.28
N ALA A 393 -7.91 4.34 15.43
CA ALA A 393 -8.72 4.39 16.64
C ALA A 393 -9.99 5.25 16.47
N ALA A 394 -9.90 6.35 15.74
CA ALA A 394 -11.05 7.19 15.44
C ALA A 394 -12.07 6.52 14.50
N LEU A 395 -11.61 5.63 13.63
CA LEU A 395 -12.44 4.84 12.72
C LEU A 395 -12.93 3.51 13.32
N SER A 396 -12.44 3.11 14.51
CA SER A 396 -12.73 1.80 15.12
C SER A 396 -14.22 1.53 15.34
N GLY A 397 -15.02 2.57 15.54
CA GLY A 397 -16.48 2.45 15.66
C GLY A 397 -17.20 2.08 14.34
N ALA A 398 -16.56 2.35 13.19
CA ALA A 398 -17.05 1.98 11.87
C ALA A 398 -16.44 0.65 11.37
N ILE A 399 -15.31 0.24 11.96
CA ILE A 399 -14.60 -0.98 11.61
C ILE A 399 -15.08 -2.09 12.57
N THR A 400 -16.13 -2.80 12.21
CA THR A 400 -16.52 -4.01 12.94
C THR A 400 -15.45 -5.08 12.68
N SER A 401 -14.82 -5.53 13.76
CA SER A 401 -13.64 -6.42 13.78
C SER A 401 -13.85 -7.82 13.20
N GLU A 402 -15.06 -8.17 12.78
CA GLU A 402 -15.37 -9.50 12.31
C GLU A 402 -15.41 -9.55 10.77
N ALA A 403 -14.38 -10.20 10.22
CA ALA A 403 -14.33 -10.67 8.84
C ALA A 403 -14.43 -9.60 7.72
N MET A 404 -13.66 -8.53 7.82
CA MET A 404 -13.50 -7.58 6.69
C MET A 404 -12.89 -8.28 5.48
N THR A 405 -13.39 -7.93 4.29
CA THR A 405 -12.82 -8.40 3.02
C THR A 405 -11.49 -7.67 2.73
N ALA A 406 -10.68 -8.23 1.82
CA ALA A 406 -9.42 -7.59 1.41
C ALA A 406 -9.66 -6.17 0.87
N ASP A 407 -10.69 -5.98 0.04
CA ASP A 407 -11.02 -4.67 -0.54
C ASP A 407 -11.51 -3.67 0.52
N GLN A 408 -12.25 -4.14 1.54
CA GLN A 408 -12.66 -3.30 2.67
C GLN A 408 -11.44 -2.87 3.50
N CYS A 409 -10.50 -3.78 3.75
CA CYS A 409 -9.24 -3.45 4.44
C CYS A 409 -8.43 -2.43 3.65
N ASP A 410 -8.28 -2.63 2.34
CA ASP A 410 -7.55 -1.71 1.47
C ASP A 410 -8.21 -0.33 1.40
N PHE A 411 -9.55 -0.27 1.39
CA PHE A 411 -10.30 0.98 1.42
C PHE A 411 -10.09 1.75 2.74
N ILE A 412 -10.20 1.06 3.88
CA ILE A 412 -9.95 1.68 5.20
C ILE A 412 -8.49 2.12 5.33
N ASP A 413 -7.52 1.32 4.88
CA ASP A 413 -6.12 1.73 4.89
C ASP A 413 -5.88 2.97 4.02
N LEU A 414 -6.63 3.13 2.93
CA LEU A 414 -6.58 4.33 2.10
C LEU A 414 -7.18 5.55 2.83
N VAL A 415 -8.29 5.38 3.56
CA VAL A 415 -8.88 6.43 4.41
C VAL A 415 -7.91 6.85 5.51
N VAL A 416 -7.33 5.89 6.24
CA VAL A 416 -6.31 6.14 7.27
C VAL A 416 -5.12 6.89 6.68
N THR A 417 -4.67 6.46 5.51
CA THR A 417 -3.56 7.10 4.80
C THR A 417 -3.88 8.54 4.43
N HIS A 418 -5.07 8.81 3.92
CA HIS A 418 -5.51 10.17 3.59
C HIS A 418 -5.58 11.07 4.84
N LEU A 419 -6.15 10.58 5.94
CA LEU A 419 -6.22 11.30 7.22
C LEU A 419 -4.84 11.59 7.78
N ALA A 420 -3.94 10.62 7.69
CA ALA A 420 -2.59 10.78 8.16
C ALA A 420 -1.84 11.88 7.39
N MET A 421 -2.15 12.11 6.10
CA MET A 421 -1.55 13.18 5.30
C MET A 421 -2.20 14.54 5.46
N HIS A 422 -3.52 14.52 5.38
CA HIS A 422 -4.31 15.74 5.26
C HIS A 422 -4.98 16.13 6.58
N GLY A 423 -4.85 15.28 7.60
CA GLY A 423 -5.35 15.51 8.96
C GLY A 423 -6.87 15.56 9.10
N VAL A 424 -7.56 15.88 8.02
CA VAL A 424 -9.03 15.93 7.90
C VAL A 424 -9.45 15.44 6.52
N MET A 425 -10.69 14.98 6.41
CA MET A 425 -11.25 14.52 5.16
C MET A 425 -12.74 14.79 5.10
N GLU A 426 -13.20 15.38 4.00
CA GLU A 426 -14.62 15.53 3.72
C GLU A 426 -15.22 14.19 3.26
N ALA A 427 -16.43 13.87 3.71
CA ALA A 427 -17.12 12.63 3.35
C ALA A 427 -17.30 12.47 1.82
N ALA A 428 -17.53 13.58 1.10
CA ALA A 428 -17.63 13.58 -0.36
C ALA A 428 -16.35 13.04 -1.05
N ARG A 429 -15.20 13.11 -0.39
CA ARG A 429 -13.94 12.59 -0.92
C ARG A 429 -13.93 11.06 -1.06
N LEU A 430 -14.71 10.35 -0.26
CA LEU A 430 -14.87 8.89 -0.36
C LEU A 430 -15.46 8.44 -1.72
N TYR A 431 -16.14 9.36 -2.42
CA TYR A 431 -16.77 9.14 -3.72
C TYR A 431 -15.94 9.69 -4.89
N ALA A 432 -14.67 9.98 -4.66
CA ALA A 432 -13.75 10.46 -5.70
C ALA A 432 -12.48 9.58 -5.74
N SER A 433 -11.73 9.62 -6.84
CA SER A 433 -10.42 8.95 -6.90
C SER A 433 -9.49 9.49 -5.79
N PRO A 434 -8.71 8.61 -5.11
CA PRO A 434 -8.45 7.21 -5.42
C PRO A 434 -9.43 6.19 -4.79
N PHE A 435 -10.44 6.62 -4.03
CA PHE A 435 -11.37 5.71 -3.33
C PHE A 435 -12.29 4.97 -4.31
N THR A 436 -12.77 5.65 -5.35
CA THR A 436 -13.59 5.05 -6.41
C THR A 436 -12.84 4.03 -7.26
N ASP A 437 -11.52 4.00 -7.14
CA ASP A 437 -10.70 3.04 -7.88
C ASP A 437 -10.73 1.65 -7.20
N ILE A 438 -10.95 1.63 -5.85
CA ILE A 438 -11.21 0.39 -5.09
C ILE A 438 -12.72 0.09 -5.08
N ALA A 439 -13.53 1.13 -4.92
CA ALA A 439 -14.98 1.08 -4.77
C ALA A 439 -15.64 2.02 -5.81
N PRO A 440 -15.97 1.55 -7.03
CA PRO A 440 -16.41 2.41 -8.13
C PRO A 440 -17.66 3.25 -7.85
N GLN A 441 -18.50 2.82 -6.94
CA GLN A 441 -19.68 3.56 -6.46
C GLN A 441 -19.45 4.21 -5.09
N GLY A 442 -18.19 4.34 -4.66
CA GLY A 442 -17.84 4.78 -3.32
C GLY A 442 -18.00 3.67 -2.27
N PRO A 443 -17.96 4.01 -0.98
CA PRO A 443 -18.01 3.04 0.12
C PRO A 443 -19.28 2.18 0.13
N ASP A 444 -20.38 2.66 -0.46
CA ASP A 444 -21.67 1.93 -0.54
C ASP A 444 -21.55 0.60 -1.31
N SER A 445 -20.54 0.45 -2.15
CA SER A 445 -20.28 -0.81 -2.88
C SER A 445 -19.52 -1.85 -2.05
N LEU A 446 -18.94 -1.44 -0.92
CA LEU A 446 -18.10 -2.30 -0.08
C LEU A 446 -18.67 -2.53 1.33
N PHE A 447 -19.45 -1.59 1.84
CA PHE A 447 -19.92 -1.57 3.22
C PHE A 447 -21.43 -1.47 3.29
N ALA A 448 -21.99 -2.00 4.38
CA ALA A 448 -23.39 -1.80 4.70
C ALA A 448 -23.69 -0.32 5.00
N PRO A 449 -24.92 0.18 4.76
CA PRO A 449 -25.26 1.60 4.97
C PRO A 449 -24.90 2.10 6.38
N GLU A 450 -25.11 1.28 7.41
CA GLU A 450 -24.79 1.64 8.80
C GLU A 450 -23.30 1.86 9.00
N THR A 451 -22.46 1.09 8.31
CA THR A 451 -20.99 1.23 8.35
C THR A 451 -20.54 2.49 7.61
N VAL A 452 -21.18 2.81 6.47
CA VAL A 452 -20.91 4.05 5.73
C VAL A 452 -21.29 5.27 6.56
N ASP A 453 -22.45 5.25 7.23
CA ASP A 453 -22.88 6.34 8.12
C ASP A 453 -21.92 6.50 9.31
N ALA A 454 -21.43 5.39 9.88
CA ALA A 454 -20.44 5.40 10.94
C ALA A 454 -19.10 5.97 10.46
N LEU A 455 -18.64 5.63 9.24
CA LEU A 455 -17.44 6.21 8.62
C LEU A 455 -17.58 7.73 8.44
N VAL A 456 -18.70 8.17 7.88
CA VAL A 456 -18.98 9.61 7.69
C VAL A 456 -19.00 10.34 9.03
N THR A 457 -19.66 9.77 10.03
CA THR A 457 -19.72 10.33 11.39
C THR A 457 -18.33 10.43 12.01
N ALA A 458 -17.50 9.41 11.86
CA ALA A 458 -16.13 9.41 12.36
C ALA A 458 -15.28 10.50 11.69
N LEU A 459 -15.40 10.71 10.38
CA LEU A 459 -14.70 11.79 9.65
C LEU A 459 -15.14 13.18 10.12
N GLN A 460 -16.44 13.38 10.36
CA GLN A 460 -16.97 14.62 10.91
C GLN A 460 -16.45 14.88 12.33
N GLN A 461 -16.40 13.86 13.18
CA GLN A 461 -15.85 13.96 14.55
C GLN A 461 -14.35 14.29 14.54
N ILE A 462 -13.58 13.68 13.62
CA ILE A 462 -12.15 14.00 13.44
C ILE A 462 -11.98 15.48 13.12
N THR A 463 -12.79 16.02 12.20
CA THR A 463 -12.76 17.44 11.84
C THR A 463 -13.18 18.33 13.00
N ALA A 464 -14.26 17.98 13.70
CA ALA A 464 -14.77 18.75 14.85
C ALA A 464 -13.75 18.84 15.98
N ARG A 465 -12.97 17.80 16.24
CA ARG A 465 -11.92 17.81 17.27
C ARG A 465 -10.73 18.73 16.95
N ALA A 466 -10.60 19.17 15.70
CA ALA A 466 -9.61 20.18 15.31
C ALA A 466 -10.12 21.62 15.46
N VAL A 467 -11.41 21.78 15.72
CA VAL A 467 -12.03 23.06 16.05
C VAL A 467 -12.16 23.10 17.57
N ALA A 468 -11.72 24.20 18.21
CA ALA A 468 -11.86 24.34 19.65
C ALA A 468 -13.33 24.37 20.05
N ALA A 469 -13.65 23.67 21.12
CA ALA A 469 -14.97 23.75 21.77
C ALA A 469 -15.14 25.07 22.50
#